data_8ef415bf0f131b775f1628bcd5d3cc6e
#
_entry.id   8ef415bf0f131b775f1628bcd5d3cc6e
#
_cell.length_a   1.000
_cell.length_b   1.000
_cell.length_c   1.000
_cell.angle_alpha   90.00
_cell.angle_beta   90.00
_cell.angle_gamma   90.00
#
_symmetry.space_group_name_H-M   'P 1'
#
loop_
_entity.id
_entity.type
_entity.pdbx_description
1 polymer ?
#
loop_
_entity_poly.entity_id
_entity_poly.type
_entity_poly.pdbx_seq_one_letter_code
_entity_poly.pdbx_strand_id
1 'polypeptide(L)'
;MIKLFTHNDLDGIGCTVLARLTFSENVDITYCDYDEVDTLVREYIAKMDKGHDTCFITDISIKDDLASVIDREYKNNFKLFDHHKTALELNKYDWCTVKTENNDTGLMTSGTELFSKYLIDLKYLDVDVSDFVRIVTDYDTWRWSTLGKAGLVSKDVNDLMYLYGRERFETWCIRSIESG
;
A
#
# COMPACT_ATOMS: atom_id res chain seq x y z
N MET A 1 -16.30 2.00 -8.31
CA MET A 1 -15.55 0.83 -7.77
C MET A 1 -14.19 1.31 -7.26
N ILE A 2 -13.67 0.70 -6.19
CA ILE A 2 -12.29 0.97 -5.73
C ILE A 2 -11.38 -0.11 -6.31
N LYS A 3 -10.29 0.27 -6.93
CA LYS A 3 -9.24 -0.63 -7.44
C LYS A 3 -7.94 -0.41 -6.67
N LEU A 4 -7.28 -1.48 -6.24
CA LEU A 4 -5.95 -1.45 -5.63
C LEU A 4 -4.99 -2.32 -6.44
N PHE A 5 -3.89 -1.73 -6.89
CA PHE A 5 -2.70 -2.45 -7.34
C PHE A 5 -1.64 -2.33 -6.26
N THR A 6 -1.03 -3.45 -5.88
CA THR A 6 -0.04 -3.47 -4.80
C THR A 6 0.98 -4.58 -5.00
N HIS A 7 2.15 -4.45 -4.38
CA HIS A 7 3.16 -5.50 -4.39
C HIS A 7 2.69 -6.74 -3.60
N ASN A 8 3.35 -7.87 -3.78
CA ASN A 8 2.90 -9.16 -3.23
C ASN A 8 3.66 -9.61 -1.97
N ASP A 9 4.40 -8.72 -1.32
CA ASP A 9 5.10 -8.94 -0.05
C ASP A 9 4.30 -8.46 1.17
N LEU A 10 4.92 -8.40 2.35
CA LEU A 10 4.23 -8.02 3.58
C LEU A 10 3.74 -6.57 3.54
N ASP A 11 4.49 -5.64 2.92
CA ASP A 11 4.08 -4.23 2.84
C ASP A 11 2.89 -4.05 1.89
N GLY A 12 2.92 -4.68 0.72
CA GLY A 12 1.77 -4.67 -0.20
C GLY A 12 0.53 -5.34 0.39
N ILE A 13 0.69 -6.43 1.16
CA ILE A 13 -0.42 -7.05 1.90
C ILE A 13 -0.92 -6.12 3.02
N GLY A 14 -0.04 -5.39 3.69
CA GLY A 14 -0.42 -4.36 4.64
C GLY A 14 -1.35 -3.32 4.02
N CYS A 15 -1.02 -2.84 2.82
CA CYS A 15 -1.91 -1.95 2.06
C CYS A 15 -3.27 -2.60 1.76
N THR A 16 -3.30 -3.90 1.43
CA THR A 16 -4.55 -4.64 1.20
C THR A 16 -5.42 -4.71 2.45
N VAL A 17 -4.82 -5.02 3.60
CA VAL A 17 -5.53 -5.06 4.90
C VAL A 17 -6.18 -3.70 5.19
N LEU A 18 -5.44 -2.61 5.02
CA LEU A 18 -5.97 -1.25 5.20
C LEU A 18 -7.11 -0.93 4.23
N ALA A 19 -6.98 -1.31 2.96
CA ALA A 19 -8.02 -1.11 1.96
C ALA A 19 -9.30 -1.88 2.31
N ARG A 20 -9.19 -3.12 2.78
CA ARG A 20 -10.35 -3.91 3.20
C ARG A 20 -11.01 -3.39 4.48
N LEU A 21 -10.25 -2.96 5.47
CA LEU A 21 -10.78 -2.28 6.66
C LEU A 21 -11.55 -1.01 6.31
N THR A 22 -11.12 -0.32 5.26
CA THR A 22 -11.71 0.95 4.83
C THR A 22 -12.91 0.77 3.89
N PHE A 23 -12.77 -0.08 2.87
CA PHE A 23 -13.73 -0.20 1.77
C PHE A 23 -14.49 -1.53 1.76
N SER A 24 -14.20 -2.43 2.71
CA SER A 24 -14.81 -3.76 2.84
C SER A 24 -14.68 -4.56 1.51
N GLU A 25 -15.74 -5.18 1.05
CA GLU A 25 -15.77 -5.96 -0.20
C GLU A 25 -15.85 -5.08 -1.47
N ASN A 26 -15.92 -3.75 -1.32
CA ASN A 26 -16.01 -2.83 -2.46
C ASN A 26 -14.66 -2.52 -3.11
N VAL A 27 -13.57 -3.15 -2.65
CA VAL A 27 -12.24 -3.03 -3.23
C VAL A 27 -11.86 -4.26 -4.03
N ASP A 28 -11.54 -4.05 -5.30
CA ASP A 28 -10.95 -5.06 -6.19
C ASP A 28 -9.42 -4.95 -6.13
N ILE A 29 -8.75 -6.02 -5.69
CA ILE A 29 -7.32 -6.04 -5.41
C ILE A 29 -6.60 -6.85 -6.49
N THR A 30 -5.52 -6.28 -7.01
CA THR A 30 -4.58 -6.97 -7.89
C THR A 30 -3.17 -6.86 -7.31
N TYR A 31 -2.62 -8.00 -6.92
CA TYR A 31 -1.20 -8.11 -6.60
C TYR A 31 -0.39 -8.22 -7.86
N CYS A 32 0.73 -7.54 -7.94
CA CYS A 32 1.57 -7.51 -9.13
C CYS A 32 3.04 -7.29 -8.79
N ASP A 33 3.91 -7.70 -9.70
CA ASP A 33 5.34 -7.44 -9.65
C ASP A 33 5.72 -6.24 -10.53
N TYR A 34 6.97 -5.78 -10.44
CA TYR A 34 7.48 -4.58 -11.11
C TYR A 34 7.43 -4.64 -12.65
N ASP A 35 7.46 -5.83 -13.23
CA ASP A 35 7.35 -6.05 -14.68
C ASP A 35 5.91 -6.16 -15.19
N GLU A 36 4.94 -6.32 -14.30
CA GLU A 36 3.53 -6.51 -14.61
C GLU A 36 2.68 -5.25 -14.42
N VAL A 37 3.00 -4.43 -13.41
CA VAL A 37 2.15 -3.33 -12.94
C VAL A 37 1.72 -2.38 -14.06
N ASP A 38 2.63 -1.96 -14.94
CA ASP A 38 2.31 -1.05 -16.06
C ASP A 38 1.26 -1.66 -17.00
N THR A 39 1.40 -2.94 -17.31
CA THR A 39 0.48 -3.66 -18.20
C THR A 39 -0.89 -3.77 -17.57
N LEU A 40 -0.96 -4.19 -16.30
CA LEU A 40 -2.21 -4.36 -15.57
C LEU A 40 -2.96 -3.03 -15.37
N VAL A 41 -2.23 -1.96 -15.06
CA VAL A 41 -2.82 -0.62 -14.93
C VAL A 41 -3.34 -0.12 -16.28
N ARG A 42 -2.63 -0.34 -17.40
CA ARG A 42 -3.12 0.02 -18.76
C ARG A 42 -4.41 -0.75 -19.11
N GLU A 43 -4.46 -2.04 -18.80
CA GLU A 43 -5.65 -2.86 -19.01
C GLU A 43 -6.85 -2.40 -18.19
N TYR A 44 -6.60 -1.95 -16.96
CA TYR A 44 -7.63 -1.37 -16.10
C TYR A 44 -8.14 -0.03 -16.65
N ILE A 45 -7.24 0.88 -17.02
CA ILE A 45 -7.59 2.19 -17.60
C ILE A 45 -8.50 2.04 -18.83
N ALA A 46 -8.25 1.02 -19.66
CA ALA A 46 -9.05 0.78 -20.87
C ALA A 46 -10.52 0.41 -20.58
N LYS A 47 -10.85 0.05 -19.35
CA LYS A 47 -12.18 -0.44 -18.93
C LYS A 47 -12.82 0.39 -17.83
N MET A 48 -12.05 1.27 -17.17
CA MET A 48 -12.50 2.01 -15.99
C MET A 48 -13.59 3.04 -16.33
N ASP A 49 -14.50 3.25 -15.39
CA ASP A 49 -15.44 4.35 -15.42
C ASP A 49 -14.85 5.59 -14.73
N LYS A 50 -14.43 6.59 -15.54
CA LYS A 50 -13.85 7.85 -15.03
C LYS A 50 -14.78 8.62 -14.08
N GLY A 51 -16.08 8.39 -14.15
CA GLY A 51 -17.06 9.07 -13.30
C GLY A 51 -17.19 8.46 -11.89
N HIS A 52 -16.82 7.22 -11.71
CA HIS A 52 -17.14 6.45 -10.51
C HIS A 52 -15.98 5.65 -9.92
N ASP A 53 -14.93 5.37 -10.70
CA ASP A 53 -13.83 4.51 -10.24
C ASP A 53 -12.72 5.33 -9.59
N THR A 54 -12.15 4.79 -8.51
CA THR A 54 -10.92 5.28 -7.86
C THR A 54 -9.90 4.16 -7.86
N CYS A 55 -8.66 4.48 -8.22
CA CYS A 55 -7.56 3.53 -8.28
C CYS A 55 -6.43 3.94 -7.35
N PHE A 56 -6.00 3.03 -6.50
CA PHE A 56 -4.82 3.14 -5.67
C PHE A 56 -3.71 2.25 -6.23
N ILE A 57 -2.49 2.76 -6.23
CA ILE A 57 -1.26 2.02 -6.51
C ILE A 57 -0.41 2.18 -5.27
N THR A 58 -0.06 1.09 -4.58
CA THR A 58 0.62 1.13 -3.28
C THR A 58 1.79 0.17 -3.25
N ASP A 59 2.89 0.60 -2.61
CA ASP A 59 4.10 -0.22 -2.43
C ASP A 59 4.72 -0.74 -3.74
N ILE A 60 4.36 -0.13 -4.82
CA ILE A 60 4.88 -0.39 -6.16
C ILE A 60 4.63 0.85 -7.02
N SER A 61 5.47 1.08 -8.01
CA SER A 61 5.34 2.23 -8.90
C SER A 61 5.26 1.84 -10.36
N ILE A 62 4.59 2.69 -11.13
CA ILE A 62 4.52 2.62 -12.58
C ILE A 62 5.60 3.48 -13.21
N LYS A 63 5.88 3.25 -14.48
CA LYS A 63 6.84 4.05 -15.25
C LYS A 63 6.29 5.42 -15.61
N ASP A 64 7.19 6.36 -15.83
CA ASP A 64 6.88 7.77 -16.10
C ASP A 64 6.01 7.98 -17.35
N ASP A 65 6.19 7.17 -18.38
CA ASP A 65 5.37 7.25 -19.59
C ASP A 65 3.89 6.95 -19.31
N LEU A 66 3.59 5.94 -18.47
CA LEU A 66 2.24 5.64 -18.02
C LEU A 66 1.72 6.70 -17.04
N ALA A 67 2.57 7.14 -16.11
CA ALA A 67 2.22 8.19 -15.15
C ALA A 67 1.83 9.49 -15.87
N SER A 68 2.52 9.87 -16.94
CA SER A 68 2.20 11.02 -17.78
C SER A 68 0.82 10.90 -18.47
N VAL A 69 0.44 9.70 -18.90
CA VAL A 69 -0.91 9.45 -19.46
C VAL A 69 -1.97 9.61 -18.38
N ILE A 70 -1.74 9.04 -17.19
CA ILE A 70 -2.65 9.16 -16.06
C ILE A 70 -2.80 10.62 -15.63
N ASP A 71 -1.72 11.37 -15.52
CA ASP A 71 -1.76 12.78 -15.14
C ASP A 71 -2.62 13.61 -16.09
N ARG A 72 -2.49 13.39 -17.38
CA ARG A 72 -3.23 14.12 -18.39
C ARG A 72 -4.72 13.77 -18.42
N GLU A 73 -5.08 12.50 -18.21
CA GLU A 73 -6.43 12.00 -18.53
C GLU A 73 -7.21 11.43 -17.33
N TYR A 74 -6.51 11.02 -16.25
CA TYR A 74 -7.09 10.20 -15.17
C TYR A 74 -6.67 10.64 -13.76
N LYS A 75 -5.91 11.74 -13.59
CA LYS A 75 -5.30 12.10 -12.29
C LYS A 75 -6.28 12.20 -11.12
N ASN A 76 -7.53 12.57 -11.39
CA ASN A 76 -8.56 12.65 -10.35
C ASN A 76 -9.05 11.29 -9.84
N ASN A 77 -8.76 10.23 -10.60
CA ASN A 77 -9.14 8.86 -10.29
C ASN A 77 -8.01 8.05 -9.64
N PHE A 78 -6.78 8.56 -9.66
CA PHE A 78 -5.60 7.82 -9.22
C PHE A 78 -4.95 8.44 -8.00
N LYS A 79 -4.42 7.57 -7.12
CA LYS A 79 -3.47 7.90 -6.06
C LYS A 79 -2.38 6.85 -6.02
N LEU A 80 -1.12 7.29 -5.92
CA LEU A 80 0.04 6.40 -5.78
C LEU A 80 0.77 6.70 -4.47
N PHE A 81 1.10 5.63 -3.72
CA PHE A 81 1.86 5.67 -2.47
C PHE A 81 2.99 4.66 -2.56
N ASP A 82 4.22 5.15 -2.59
CA ASP A 82 5.40 4.30 -2.70
C ASP A 82 6.57 4.85 -1.87
N HIS A 83 7.49 3.99 -1.47
CA HIS A 83 8.64 4.37 -0.66
C HIS A 83 9.98 4.06 -1.35
N HIS A 84 9.96 3.49 -2.54
CA HIS A 84 11.15 3.13 -3.28
C HIS A 84 11.86 4.35 -3.89
N LYS A 85 13.18 4.43 -3.70
CA LYS A 85 14.02 5.55 -4.22
C LYS A 85 13.92 5.72 -5.73
N THR A 86 13.72 4.63 -6.45
CA THR A 86 13.60 4.62 -7.91
C THR A 86 12.35 5.31 -8.43
N ALA A 87 11.35 5.51 -7.58
CA ALA A 87 10.07 6.14 -7.91
C ALA A 87 10.00 7.63 -7.54
N LEU A 88 11.04 8.21 -6.92
CA LEU A 88 11.02 9.60 -6.41
C LEU A 88 10.68 10.65 -7.48
N GLU A 89 11.02 10.40 -8.74
CA GLU A 89 10.70 11.30 -9.85
C GLU A 89 9.18 11.44 -10.11
N LEU A 90 8.37 10.48 -9.67
CA LEU A 90 6.91 10.53 -9.80
C LEU A 90 6.28 11.59 -8.91
N ASN A 91 6.99 12.13 -7.91
CA ASN A 91 6.51 13.25 -7.09
C ASN A 91 6.26 14.55 -7.88
N LYS A 92 6.64 14.61 -9.15
CA LYS A 92 6.25 15.71 -10.05
C LYS A 92 4.74 15.70 -10.36
N TYR A 93 4.03 14.61 -10.09
CA TYR A 93 2.58 14.47 -10.26
C TYR A 93 1.86 14.59 -8.91
N ASP A 94 0.88 15.47 -8.80
CA ASP A 94 0.15 15.76 -7.56
C ASP A 94 -0.64 14.57 -6.98
N TRP A 95 -0.88 13.55 -7.77
CA TRP A 95 -1.56 12.33 -7.35
C TRP A 95 -0.60 11.25 -6.83
N CYS A 96 0.72 11.47 -6.93
CA CYS A 96 1.75 10.57 -6.41
C CYS A 96 2.32 11.09 -5.09
N THR A 97 2.53 10.17 -4.15
CA THR A 97 3.23 10.40 -2.89
C THR A 97 4.32 9.36 -2.75
N VAL A 98 5.55 9.73 -3.08
CA VAL A 98 6.71 8.85 -2.93
C VAL A 98 7.63 9.41 -1.87
N LYS A 99 7.85 8.68 -0.78
CA LYS A 99 8.71 9.11 0.34
C LYS A 99 9.54 7.94 0.85
N THR A 100 10.83 8.12 0.97
CA THR A 100 11.74 7.12 1.54
C THR A 100 11.83 7.19 3.07
N GLU A 101 11.43 8.33 3.64
CA GLU A 101 11.51 8.60 5.07
C GLU A 101 10.23 9.30 5.55
N ASN A 102 9.86 9.01 6.79
CA ASN A 102 8.82 9.73 7.50
C ASN A 102 9.36 11.08 7.98
N ASN A 103 8.76 12.18 7.54
CA ASN A 103 9.24 13.55 7.85
C ASN A 103 9.22 13.88 9.33
N ASP A 104 8.33 13.26 10.12
CA ASP A 104 8.17 13.58 11.54
C ASP A 104 9.21 12.84 12.42
N THR A 105 9.64 11.66 11.99
CA THR A 105 10.53 10.80 12.76
C THR A 105 11.95 10.71 12.17
N GLY A 106 12.12 11.02 10.89
CA GLY A 106 13.37 10.80 10.13
C GLY A 106 13.71 9.32 9.91
N LEU A 107 12.77 8.42 10.20
CA LEU A 107 12.93 6.99 9.98
C LEU A 107 12.45 6.61 8.58
N MET A 108 12.96 5.51 8.04
CA MET A 108 12.46 4.96 6.79
C MET A 108 10.96 4.62 6.93
N THR A 109 10.21 4.86 5.87
CA THR A 109 8.77 4.58 5.80
C THR A 109 8.47 3.40 4.86
N SER A 110 7.23 2.96 4.82
CA SER A 110 6.73 1.89 3.95
C SER A 110 5.47 2.33 3.18
N GLY A 111 5.08 1.59 2.16
CA GLY A 111 3.83 1.83 1.42
C GLY A 111 2.61 1.76 2.33
N THR A 112 2.59 0.79 3.26
CA THR A 112 1.54 0.65 4.29
C THR A 112 1.45 1.90 5.17
N GLU A 113 2.57 2.45 5.64
CA GLU A 113 2.57 3.67 6.48
C GLU A 113 2.04 4.88 5.69
N LEU A 114 2.48 5.06 4.46
CA LEU A 114 2.02 6.17 3.62
C LEU A 114 0.52 6.08 3.31
N PHE A 115 0.05 4.88 2.98
CA PHE A 115 -1.36 4.66 2.67
C PHE A 115 -2.25 4.79 3.90
N SER A 116 -1.81 4.27 5.07
CA SER A 116 -2.55 4.43 6.33
C SER A 116 -2.74 5.90 6.70
N LYS A 117 -1.68 6.71 6.57
CA LYS A 117 -1.75 8.15 6.83
C LYS A 117 -2.79 8.84 5.94
N TYR A 118 -2.79 8.53 4.65
CA TYR A 118 -3.77 9.07 3.72
C TYR A 118 -5.21 8.71 4.11
N LEU A 119 -5.47 7.45 4.45
CA LEU A 119 -6.80 7.00 4.83
C LEU A 119 -7.29 7.63 6.15
N ILE A 120 -6.40 7.80 7.13
CA ILE A 120 -6.69 8.44 8.41
C ILE A 120 -6.95 9.95 8.22
N ASP A 121 -6.11 10.64 7.45
CA ASP A 121 -6.25 12.09 7.20
C ASP A 121 -7.60 12.41 6.53
N LEU A 122 -8.10 11.52 5.68
CA LEU A 122 -9.42 11.63 5.05
C LEU A 122 -10.58 11.09 5.90
N LYS A 123 -10.29 10.55 7.09
CA LYS A 123 -11.28 9.92 7.99
C LYS A 123 -12.02 8.74 7.35
N TYR A 124 -11.35 8.01 6.48
CA TYR A 124 -11.86 6.79 5.87
C TYR A 124 -11.62 5.56 6.73
N LEU A 125 -10.59 5.62 7.58
CA LEU A 125 -10.19 4.55 8.50
C LEU A 125 -10.44 5.02 9.93
N ASP A 126 -11.31 4.33 10.65
CA ASP A 126 -11.80 4.68 12.00
C ASP A 126 -11.34 3.71 13.10
N VAL A 127 -10.56 2.68 12.73
CA VAL A 127 -9.96 1.73 13.68
C VAL A 127 -8.48 2.06 13.92
N ASP A 128 -7.98 1.72 15.11
CA ASP A 128 -6.57 1.89 15.40
C ASP A 128 -5.72 0.81 14.70
N VAL A 129 -4.90 1.25 13.77
CA VAL A 129 -3.98 0.39 13.01
C VAL A 129 -2.50 0.64 13.35
N SER A 130 -2.22 1.46 14.36
CA SER A 130 -0.87 1.95 14.65
C SER A 130 0.15 0.83 14.86
N ASP A 131 -0.20 -0.19 15.66
CA ASP A 131 0.67 -1.33 15.91
C ASP A 131 0.87 -2.19 14.66
N PHE A 132 -0.18 -2.41 13.89
CA PHE A 132 -0.08 -3.16 12.63
C PHE A 132 0.83 -2.45 11.63
N VAL A 133 0.62 -1.15 11.40
CA VAL A 133 1.45 -0.32 10.51
C VAL A 133 2.91 -0.34 10.95
N ARG A 134 3.16 -0.17 12.26
CA ARG A 134 4.51 -0.23 12.83
C ARG A 134 5.18 -1.58 12.57
N ILE A 135 4.48 -2.70 12.80
CA ILE A 135 5.01 -4.05 12.59
C ILE A 135 5.41 -4.27 11.13
N VAL A 136 4.55 -3.89 10.19
CA VAL A 136 4.82 -3.99 8.75
C VAL A 136 6.02 -3.12 8.38
N THR A 137 6.01 -1.85 8.77
CA THR A 137 7.08 -0.89 8.46
C THR A 137 8.43 -1.31 9.07
N ASP A 138 8.44 -1.82 10.31
CA ASP A 138 9.66 -2.31 10.94
C ASP A 138 10.27 -3.50 10.18
N TYR A 139 9.44 -4.37 9.61
CA TYR A 139 9.90 -5.47 8.79
C TYR A 139 10.46 -4.97 7.46
N ASP A 140 9.68 -4.23 6.72
CA ASP A 140 10.02 -3.77 5.38
C ASP A 140 11.29 -2.91 5.34
N THR A 141 11.44 -2.03 6.32
CA THR A 141 12.61 -1.14 6.45
C THR A 141 13.82 -1.79 7.14
N TRP A 142 13.78 -3.11 7.42
CA TRP A 142 14.82 -3.86 8.12
C TRP A 142 15.11 -3.41 9.56
N ARG A 143 14.30 -2.53 10.13
CA ARG A 143 14.44 -2.06 11.52
C ARG A 143 14.31 -3.19 12.54
N TRP A 144 13.50 -4.20 12.20
CA TRP A 144 13.33 -5.38 13.05
C TRP A 144 14.66 -5.99 13.51
N SER A 145 15.71 -5.95 12.67
CA SER A 145 17.02 -6.52 12.99
C SER A 145 17.76 -5.79 14.12
N THR A 146 17.37 -4.55 14.41
CA THR A 146 18.01 -3.69 15.44
C THR A 146 17.17 -3.50 16.70
N LEU A 147 15.89 -3.86 16.66
CA LEU A 147 14.92 -3.65 17.75
C LEU A 147 14.90 -4.78 18.81
N GLY A 148 15.79 -5.74 18.71
CA GLY A 148 15.84 -6.88 19.65
C GLY A 148 14.55 -7.68 19.68
N LYS A 149 14.00 -7.95 20.87
CA LYS A 149 12.76 -8.74 21.00
C LYS A 149 11.55 -8.11 20.33
N ALA A 150 11.45 -6.79 20.33
CA ALA A 150 10.34 -6.10 19.67
C ALA A 150 10.37 -6.30 18.15
N GLY A 151 11.55 -6.32 17.55
CA GLY A 151 11.71 -6.59 16.13
C GLY A 151 11.38 -8.03 15.71
N LEU A 152 11.51 -9.00 16.62
CA LEU A 152 11.13 -10.39 16.32
C LEU A 152 9.65 -10.53 15.97
N VAL A 153 8.78 -9.71 16.56
CA VAL A 153 7.35 -9.71 16.21
C VAL A 153 7.13 -9.41 14.74
N SER A 154 7.83 -8.41 14.18
CA SER A 154 7.71 -8.05 12.77
C SER A 154 8.20 -9.18 11.86
N LYS A 155 9.30 -9.83 12.24
CA LYS A 155 9.79 -11.02 11.52
C LYS A 155 8.80 -12.18 11.59
N ASP A 156 8.28 -12.48 12.78
CA ASP A 156 7.33 -13.57 12.98
C ASP A 156 6.04 -13.35 12.19
N VAL A 157 5.56 -12.12 12.12
CA VAL A 157 4.38 -11.75 11.30
C VAL A 157 4.64 -12.00 9.82
N ASN A 158 5.82 -11.65 9.30
CA ASN A 158 6.18 -12.00 7.92
C ASN A 158 6.26 -13.51 7.72
N ASP A 159 6.86 -14.25 8.64
CA ASP A 159 6.95 -15.71 8.54
C ASP A 159 5.57 -16.37 8.57
N LEU A 160 4.62 -15.82 9.36
CA LEU A 160 3.22 -16.27 9.39
C LEU A 160 2.50 -16.04 8.05
N MET A 161 2.78 -14.94 7.35
CA MET A 161 2.23 -14.67 6.02
C MET A 161 2.60 -15.79 5.04
N TYR A 162 3.86 -16.22 5.02
CA TYR A 162 4.29 -17.33 4.17
C TYR A 162 3.70 -18.68 4.61
N LEU A 163 3.54 -18.89 5.92
CA LEU A 163 3.01 -20.14 6.47
C LEU A 163 1.51 -20.31 6.19
N TYR A 164 0.72 -19.27 6.37
CA TYR A 164 -0.74 -19.32 6.19
C TYR A 164 -1.19 -19.11 4.75
N GLY A 165 -0.34 -18.48 3.93
CA GLY A 165 -0.71 -17.94 2.64
C GLY A 165 -1.55 -16.66 2.77
N ARG A 166 -1.51 -15.86 1.73
CA ARG A 166 -2.00 -14.48 1.68
C ARG A 166 -3.43 -14.31 2.20
N GLU A 167 -4.40 -15.00 1.63
CA GLU A 167 -5.83 -14.81 1.97
C GLU A 167 -6.16 -15.08 3.43
N ARG A 168 -5.57 -16.14 4.00
CA ARG A 168 -5.76 -16.47 5.42
C ARG A 168 -5.06 -15.47 6.32
N PHE A 169 -3.90 -15.00 5.90
CA PHE A 169 -3.13 -14.00 6.64
C PHE A 169 -3.86 -12.65 6.65
N GLU A 170 -4.37 -12.18 5.52
CA GLU A 170 -5.22 -10.97 5.44
C GLU A 170 -6.41 -11.06 6.39
N THR A 171 -7.15 -12.17 6.33
CA THR A 171 -8.32 -12.40 7.21
C THR A 171 -7.92 -12.38 8.68
N TRP A 172 -6.79 -12.97 9.02
CA TRP A 172 -6.28 -12.97 10.39
C TRP A 172 -5.90 -11.57 10.85
N CYS A 173 -5.20 -10.78 10.03
CA CYS A 173 -4.82 -9.41 10.35
C CYS A 173 -6.07 -8.54 10.59
N ILE A 174 -7.05 -8.57 9.69
CA ILE A 174 -8.29 -7.81 9.82
C ILE A 174 -8.99 -8.12 11.14
N ARG A 175 -9.22 -9.40 11.44
CA ARG A 175 -9.86 -9.82 12.69
C ARG A 175 -9.08 -9.41 13.94
N SER A 176 -7.75 -9.48 13.90
CA SER A 176 -6.89 -9.06 15.00
C SER A 176 -7.01 -7.56 15.27
N ILE A 177 -7.05 -6.74 14.22
CA ILE A 177 -7.21 -5.29 14.33
C ILE A 177 -8.62 -4.93 14.86
N GLU A 178 -9.66 -5.57 14.34
CA GLU A 178 -11.04 -5.32 14.77
C GLU A 178 -11.36 -5.77 16.21
N SER A 179 -10.58 -6.70 16.73
CA SER A 179 -10.77 -7.21 18.09
C SER A 179 -10.03 -6.43 19.18
N GLY A 180 -9.10 -5.54 18.81
CA GLY A 180 -8.28 -4.72 19.72
C GLY A 180 -7.17 -5.52 20.36
#